data_67f0cb1f0bcaf654b1e57e384103ea42
#
_entry.id   67f0cb1f0bcaf654b1e57e384103ea42
#
_cell.length_a   1.000
_cell.length_b   1.000
_cell.length_c   1.000
_cell.angle_alpha   90.00
_cell.angle_beta   90.00
_cell.angle_gamma   90.00
#
_symmetry.space_group_name_H-M   'P 1'
#
loop_
_entity.id
_entity.type
_entity.pdbx_description
1 polymer ?
#
loop_
_entity_poly.entity_id
_entity_poly.type
_entity_poly.pdbx_seq_one_letter_code
_entity_poly.pdbx_strand_id
1 'polypeptide(L)'
;YEPEKGHRFNHHKLLLDPYAKAHMGELKWGPELFGYTVGHPDGDLSFDERDSAPFMPKCVVVDSKFAWSQPQGPMVPWSDTVFYETHVRGFTMRHPGVPENLRGTFAGMAQDAVIAGMRELGVTSVELLPIQYFLNQPFLTDKGLTNFWGYDTIGFFALDQRYMDGPHIDEFKHMVDRFHSQGLEVILDVVYNHTPEGNELGPTISFKGIDNASYYRLMPNEPRYY
;
A
#
# COMPACT_ATOMS: atom_id res chain seq x y z
N TYR A 1 -14.75 -9.04 21.90
CA TYR A 1 -14.10 -10.06 21.08
C TYR A 1 -14.99 -11.29 21.03
N GLU A 2 -15.65 -11.51 19.91
CA GLU A 2 -16.60 -12.61 19.68
C GLU A 2 -16.32 -13.23 18.30
N PRO A 3 -15.18 -13.90 18.12
CA PRO A 3 -14.72 -14.37 16.82
C PRO A 3 -15.69 -15.35 16.13
N GLU A 4 -16.43 -16.15 16.89
CA GLU A 4 -17.47 -17.05 16.36
C GLU A 4 -18.62 -16.28 15.67
N LYS A 5 -18.81 -15.01 16.03
CA LYS A 5 -19.78 -14.11 15.39
C LYS A 5 -19.13 -13.19 14.34
N GLY A 6 -17.84 -13.35 14.09
CA GLY A 6 -17.07 -12.52 13.18
C GLY A 6 -16.55 -11.21 13.80
N HIS A 7 -16.68 -11.00 15.10
CA HIS A 7 -16.24 -9.75 15.77
C HIS A 7 -14.89 -9.92 16.44
N ARG A 8 -13.89 -9.15 15.98
CA ARG A 8 -12.51 -9.26 16.41
C ARG A 8 -11.97 -8.00 17.08
N PHE A 9 -12.86 -7.22 17.71
CA PHE A 9 -12.49 -6.03 18.50
C PHE A 9 -11.57 -6.42 19.65
N ASN A 10 -10.41 -5.78 19.73
CA ASN A 10 -9.48 -5.98 20.84
C ASN A 10 -8.86 -4.63 21.20
N HIS A 11 -9.20 -4.11 22.39
CA HIS A 11 -8.78 -2.78 22.86
C HIS A 11 -7.29 -2.69 23.22
N HIS A 12 -6.56 -3.78 23.23
CA HIS A 12 -5.10 -3.81 23.39
C HIS A 12 -4.36 -3.62 22.04
N LYS A 13 -5.07 -3.57 20.92
CA LYS A 13 -4.46 -3.48 19.60
C LYS A 13 -4.56 -2.05 19.05
N LEU A 14 -3.39 -1.44 18.80
CA LEU A 14 -3.35 -0.20 18.03
C LEU A 14 -3.66 -0.52 16.57
N LEU A 15 -4.63 0.17 15.99
CA LEU A 15 -5.09 -0.04 14.63
C LEU A 15 -4.64 1.10 13.73
N LEU A 16 -4.25 0.78 12.51
CA LEU A 16 -4.08 1.76 11.44
C LEU A 16 -5.45 2.29 11.01
N ASP A 17 -5.53 3.60 10.82
CA ASP A 17 -6.69 4.22 10.19
C ASP A 17 -6.71 3.82 8.70
N PRO A 18 -7.76 3.13 8.22
CA PRO A 18 -7.87 2.72 6.81
C PRO A 18 -7.88 3.89 5.82
N TYR A 19 -8.22 5.07 6.29
CA TYR A 19 -8.31 6.30 5.50
C TYR A 19 -7.11 7.24 5.67
N ALA A 20 -6.10 6.81 6.42
CA ALA A 20 -4.87 7.57 6.58
C ALA A 20 -4.19 7.81 5.23
N LYS A 21 -3.68 9.03 5.04
CA LYS A 21 -3.02 9.44 3.79
C LYS A 21 -1.51 9.31 3.82
N ALA A 22 -0.94 9.04 4.98
CA ALA A 22 0.46 8.71 5.15
C ALA A 22 0.68 7.93 6.44
N HIS A 23 1.75 7.15 6.46
CA HIS A 23 2.23 6.40 7.61
C HIS A 23 3.68 6.77 7.91
N MET A 24 4.10 6.62 9.15
CA MET A 24 5.49 6.81 9.59
C MET A 24 5.91 5.64 10.48
N GLY A 25 7.12 5.15 10.23
CA GLY A 25 7.66 3.96 10.90
C GLY A 25 7.32 2.68 10.15
N GLU A 26 7.85 1.57 10.65
CA GLU A 26 7.66 0.25 10.07
C GLU A 26 6.87 -0.64 11.02
N LEU A 27 6.08 -1.54 10.46
CA LEU A 27 5.45 -2.62 11.22
C LEU A 27 6.52 -3.64 11.60
N LYS A 28 6.58 -3.97 12.88
CA LYS A 28 7.45 -5.02 13.41
C LYS A 28 6.63 -6.25 13.71
N TRP A 29 6.89 -7.33 12.97
CA TRP A 29 6.17 -8.57 13.20
C TRP A 29 6.45 -9.16 14.57
N GLY A 30 5.39 -9.54 15.26
CA GLY A 30 5.43 -10.15 16.57
C GLY A 30 4.05 -10.67 16.98
N PRO A 31 4.00 -11.58 17.96
CA PRO A 31 2.73 -12.14 18.43
C PRO A 31 1.79 -11.08 19.05
N GLU A 32 2.30 -9.90 19.38
CA GLU A 32 1.53 -8.75 19.90
C GLU A 32 0.55 -8.19 18.89
N LEU A 33 0.79 -8.40 17.59
CA LEU A 33 -0.09 -7.91 16.52
C LEU A 33 -1.39 -8.70 16.38
N PHE A 34 -1.48 -9.87 17.00
CA PHE A 34 -2.64 -10.76 16.88
C PHE A 34 -3.67 -10.47 17.98
N GLY A 35 -4.95 -10.46 17.63
CA GLY A 35 -6.04 -10.28 18.59
C GLY A 35 -6.24 -11.46 19.54
N TYR A 36 -5.61 -12.60 19.23
CA TYR A 36 -5.60 -13.82 19.99
C TYR A 36 -4.18 -14.21 20.43
N THR A 37 -4.04 -15.07 21.42
CA THR A 37 -2.74 -15.56 21.88
C THR A 37 -2.20 -16.63 20.92
N VAL A 38 -1.18 -16.27 20.15
CA VAL A 38 -0.53 -17.17 19.19
C VAL A 38 0.01 -18.42 19.90
N GLY A 39 -0.36 -19.60 19.40
CA GLY A 39 -0.01 -20.88 20.01
C GLY A 39 -0.94 -21.37 21.12
N HIS A 40 -1.99 -20.62 21.46
CA HIS A 40 -3.00 -21.08 22.40
C HIS A 40 -3.79 -22.29 21.83
N PRO A 41 -4.18 -23.29 22.67
CA PRO A 41 -4.94 -24.45 22.21
C PRO A 41 -6.26 -24.11 21.52
N ASP A 42 -6.93 -23.05 21.96
CA ASP A 42 -8.19 -22.56 21.36
C ASP A 42 -7.99 -21.66 20.13
N GLY A 43 -6.74 -21.48 19.69
CA GLY A 43 -6.40 -20.68 18.51
C GLY A 43 -6.93 -19.25 18.60
N ASP A 44 -7.62 -18.80 17.53
CA ASP A 44 -8.18 -17.46 17.39
C ASP A 44 -9.42 -17.19 18.28
N LEU A 45 -9.92 -18.18 19.01
CA LEU A 45 -10.95 -18.01 20.05
C LEU A 45 -10.37 -17.48 21.37
N SER A 46 -9.06 -17.58 21.57
CA SER A 46 -8.37 -16.95 22.70
C SER A 46 -8.28 -15.43 22.57
N PHE A 47 -7.89 -14.73 23.63
CA PHE A 47 -7.77 -13.27 23.65
C PHE A 47 -6.34 -12.89 24.08
N ASP A 48 -5.72 -11.95 23.35
CA ASP A 48 -4.39 -11.45 23.67
C ASP A 48 -4.44 -10.05 24.26
N GLU A 49 -3.88 -9.88 25.45
CA GLU A 49 -3.89 -8.62 26.22
C GLU A 49 -2.62 -7.77 26.03
N ARG A 50 -1.66 -8.21 25.19
CA ARG A 50 -0.43 -7.46 24.96
C ARG A 50 -0.69 -6.21 24.15
N ASP A 51 -0.03 -5.10 24.49
CA ASP A 51 -0.10 -3.87 23.71
C ASP A 51 0.68 -3.98 22.41
N SER A 52 0.01 -3.77 21.28
CA SER A 52 0.63 -3.78 19.96
C SER A 52 1.25 -2.43 19.55
N ALA A 53 1.03 -1.35 20.29
CA ALA A 53 1.44 -0.01 19.88
C ALA A 53 2.94 0.16 19.60
N PRO A 54 3.88 -0.51 20.31
CA PRO A 54 5.31 -0.44 20.03
C PRO A 54 5.72 -1.09 18.69
N PHE A 55 4.86 -1.94 18.13
CA PHE A 55 5.10 -2.73 16.91
C PHE A 55 4.45 -2.11 15.67
N MET A 56 3.60 -1.11 15.86
CA MET A 56 2.78 -0.51 14.81
C MET A 56 3.37 0.80 14.29
N PRO A 57 3.38 1.02 12.96
CA PRO A 57 3.59 2.36 12.40
C PRO A 57 2.50 3.31 12.85
N LYS A 58 2.71 4.61 12.68
CA LYS A 58 1.76 5.66 13.07
C LYS A 58 1.17 6.31 11.82
N CYS A 59 -0.12 6.61 11.87
CA CYS A 59 -0.76 7.42 10.85
C CYS A 59 -0.33 8.89 11.00
N VAL A 60 -0.14 9.56 9.85
CA VAL A 60 0.30 10.96 9.81
C VAL A 60 -0.83 11.83 9.30
N VAL A 61 -1.10 12.93 10.01
CA VAL A 61 -2.04 13.96 9.54
C VAL A 61 -1.37 14.77 8.44
N VAL A 62 -2.02 14.84 7.27
CA VAL A 62 -1.48 15.43 6.06
C VAL A 62 -2.38 16.55 5.55
N ASP A 63 -1.82 17.70 5.17
CA ASP A 63 -2.51 18.66 4.31
C ASP A 63 -2.45 18.17 2.86
N SER A 64 -3.61 17.82 2.30
CA SER A 64 -3.69 17.25 0.94
C SER A 64 -3.69 18.30 -0.18
N LYS A 65 -3.55 19.59 0.14
CA LYS A 65 -3.52 20.64 -0.87
C LYS A 65 -2.34 20.44 -1.80
N PHE A 66 -2.61 20.61 -3.09
CA PHE A 66 -1.59 20.56 -4.15
C PHE A 66 -2.04 21.45 -5.31
N ALA A 67 -1.12 22.22 -5.85
CA ALA A 67 -1.38 23.10 -6.99
C ALA A 67 -1.07 22.35 -8.29
N TRP A 68 -2.08 21.69 -8.85
CA TRP A 68 -1.95 21.00 -10.13
C TRP A 68 -1.77 21.97 -11.27
N SER A 69 -0.77 21.75 -12.12
CA SER A 69 -0.62 22.49 -13.38
C SER A 69 -1.52 21.93 -14.49
N GLN A 70 -1.83 20.63 -14.41
CA GLN A 70 -2.70 19.89 -15.33
C GLN A 70 -3.80 19.15 -14.55
N PRO A 71 -4.84 19.85 -14.03
CA PRO A 71 -5.84 19.25 -13.16
C PRO A 71 -6.74 18.22 -13.86
N GLN A 72 -6.78 18.23 -15.18
CA GLN A 72 -7.59 17.32 -15.98
C GLN A 72 -6.67 16.44 -16.79
N GLY A 73 -5.89 15.64 -16.48
CA GLY A 73 -5.06 14.76 -17.27
C GLY A 73 -5.23 14.81 -18.81
N PRO A 74 -4.49 14.05 -19.57
CA PRO A 74 -4.48 14.13 -21.05
C PRO A 74 -5.79 13.72 -21.73
N MET A 75 -6.64 12.89 -21.12
CA MET A 75 -7.90 12.38 -21.67
C MET A 75 -7.73 11.71 -23.03
N VAL A 76 -6.81 10.79 -23.15
CA VAL A 76 -6.52 10.06 -24.39
C VAL A 76 -7.72 9.21 -24.81
N PRO A 77 -8.19 9.26 -26.06
CA PRO A 77 -9.25 8.39 -26.54
C PRO A 77 -8.87 6.92 -26.44
N TRP A 78 -9.83 6.06 -26.10
CA TRP A 78 -9.60 4.62 -25.96
C TRP A 78 -8.94 3.97 -27.19
N SER A 79 -9.34 4.42 -28.40
CA SER A 79 -8.75 3.94 -29.65
C SER A 79 -7.28 4.26 -29.82
N ASP A 80 -6.78 5.26 -29.11
CA ASP A 80 -5.43 5.80 -29.26
C ASP A 80 -4.56 5.45 -28.03
N THR A 81 -5.15 4.74 -27.05
CA THR A 81 -4.49 4.40 -25.79
C THR A 81 -3.48 3.26 -25.99
N VAL A 82 -2.26 3.51 -25.55
CA VAL A 82 -1.18 2.51 -25.44
C VAL A 82 -0.75 2.41 -23.98
N PHE A 83 -1.09 1.29 -23.35
CA PHE A 83 -0.72 1.03 -21.96
C PHE A 83 0.71 0.55 -21.81
N TYR A 84 1.37 1.01 -20.78
CA TYR A 84 2.65 0.48 -20.34
C TYR A 84 2.60 0.23 -18.83
N GLU A 85 2.50 -1.06 -18.46
CA GLU A 85 2.56 -1.48 -17.07
C GLU A 85 4.00 -1.49 -16.58
N THR A 86 4.25 -0.90 -15.42
CA THR A 86 5.58 -0.85 -14.85
C THR A 86 5.58 -0.73 -13.33
N HIS A 87 6.71 -1.13 -12.75
CA HIS A 87 6.97 -1.01 -11.32
C HIS A 87 7.88 0.22 -11.06
N VAL A 88 7.46 1.14 -10.19
CA VAL A 88 8.21 2.38 -9.90
C VAL A 88 9.68 2.12 -9.63
N ARG A 89 9.97 1.20 -8.70
CA ARG A 89 11.36 0.86 -8.35
C ARG A 89 12.06 0.11 -9.48
N GLY A 90 11.42 -0.89 -10.06
CA GLY A 90 12.01 -1.75 -11.08
C GLY A 90 12.43 -0.98 -12.32
N PHE A 91 11.61 -0.05 -12.77
CA PHE A 91 11.82 0.69 -14.00
C PHE A 91 13.06 1.59 -13.96
N THR A 92 13.29 2.28 -12.84
CA THR A 92 14.34 3.30 -12.77
C THR A 92 15.65 2.82 -12.12
N MET A 93 15.67 1.67 -11.42
CA MET A 93 16.84 1.18 -10.67
C MET A 93 18.13 1.07 -11.51
N ARG A 94 18.02 0.77 -12.78
CA ARG A 94 19.17 0.63 -13.71
C ARG A 94 19.11 1.63 -14.86
N HIS A 95 18.20 2.62 -14.77
CA HIS A 95 18.03 3.58 -15.86
C HIS A 95 19.22 4.57 -15.92
N PRO A 96 19.98 4.63 -17.03
CA PRO A 96 21.22 5.44 -17.09
C PRO A 96 20.98 6.94 -17.01
N GLY A 97 19.79 7.40 -17.44
CA GLY A 97 19.38 8.81 -17.41
C GLY A 97 18.77 9.27 -16.08
N VAL A 98 18.74 8.40 -15.05
CA VAL A 98 18.19 8.73 -13.72
C VAL A 98 19.32 8.85 -12.72
N PRO A 99 19.45 9.98 -11.98
CA PRO A 99 20.42 10.14 -10.90
C PRO A 99 20.31 8.99 -9.88
N GLU A 100 21.44 8.50 -9.38
CA GLU A 100 21.49 7.30 -8.53
C GLU A 100 20.62 7.43 -7.27
N ASN A 101 20.63 8.60 -6.63
CA ASN A 101 19.84 8.88 -5.44
C ASN A 101 18.32 8.91 -5.69
N LEU A 102 17.86 9.11 -6.95
CA LEU A 102 16.45 9.13 -7.32
C LEU A 102 15.95 7.80 -7.89
N ARG A 103 16.86 6.84 -8.11
CA ARG A 103 16.46 5.54 -8.66
C ARG A 103 15.53 4.79 -7.73
N GLY A 104 14.45 4.27 -8.29
CA GLY A 104 13.42 3.52 -7.55
C GLY A 104 12.39 4.38 -6.85
N THR A 105 12.35 5.69 -7.12
CA THR A 105 11.39 6.64 -6.52
C THR A 105 10.47 7.27 -7.56
N PHE A 106 9.41 7.94 -7.09
CA PHE A 106 8.52 8.75 -7.95
C PHE A 106 9.28 9.89 -8.62
N ALA A 107 10.21 10.54 -7.91
CA ALA A 107 11.10 11.57 -8.48
C ALA A 107 11.98 11.01 -9.60
N GLY A 108 12.41 9.75 -9.47
CA GLY A 108 13.14 9.04 -10.54
C GLY A 108 12.27 8.80 -11.77
N MET A 109 11.01 8.40 -11.58
CA MET A 109 10.04 8.24 -12.68
C MET A 109 9.76 9.56 -13.39
N ALA A 110 9.78 10.67 -12.67
CA ALA A 110 9.53 12.02 -13.20
C ALA A 110 10.70 12.62 -14.00
N GLN A 111 11.81 11.92 -14.18
CA GLN A 111 12.97 12.43 -14.92
C GLN A 111 12.67 12.53 -16.42
N ASP A 112 13.23 13.56 -17.07
CA ASP A 112 13.05 13.82 -18.51
C ASP A 112 13.40 12.62 -19.39
N ALA A 113 14.49 11.92 -19.07
CA ALA A 113 14.95 10.76 -19.82
C ALA A 113 13.94 9.59 -19.75
N VAL A 114 13.24 9.42 -18.61
CA VAL A 114 12.19 8.40 -18.41
C VAL A 114 10.98 8.74 -19.26
N ILE A 115 10.49 9.98 -19.15
CA ILE A 115 9.31 10.45 -19.87
C ILE A 115 9.55 10.44 -21.38
N ALA A 116 10.72 10.91 -21.83
CA ALA A 116 11.09 10.91 -23.25
C ALA A 116 11.11 9.48 -23.82
N GLY A 117 11.70 8.52 -23.11
CA GLY A 117 11.70 7.12 -23.53
C GLY A 117 10.32 6.51 -23.66
N MET A 118 9.41 6.78 -22.71
CA MET A 118 8.03 6.31 -22.79
C MET A 118 7.28 6.91 -24.01
N ARG A 119 7.47 8.20 -24.26
CA ARG A 119 6.88 8.89 -25.39
C ARG A 119 7.42 8.39 -26.74
N GLU A 120 8.73 8.11 -26.81
CA GLU A 120 9.37 7.56 -28.01
C GLU A 120 8.81 6.17 -28.36
N LEU A 121 8.42 5.38 -27.32
CA LEU A 121 7.73 4.10 -27.51
C LEU A 121 6.25 4.26 -27.90
N GLY A 122 5.70 5.46 -27.90
CA GLY A 122 4.30 5.73 -28.19
C GLY A 122 3.35 5.44 -27.02
N VAL A 123 3.86 5.31 -25.80
CA VAL A 123 3.04 5.12 -24.59
C VAL A 123 2.18 6.37 -24.34
N THR A 124 0.93 6.16 -23.99
CA THR A 124 0.00 7.21 -23.60
C THR A 124 -0.49 7.10 -22.17
N SER A 125 -0.50 5.90 -21.62
CA SER A 125 -1.01 5.62 -20.28
C SER A 125 -0.05 4.68 -19.54
N VAL A 126 0.46 5.13 -18.40
CA VAL A 126 1.41 4.38 -17.58
C VAL A 126 0.65 3.77 -16.40
N GLU A 127 0.59 2.47 -16.35
CA GLU A 127 0.00 1.71 -15.26
C GLU A 127 1.09 1.36 -14.26
N LEU A 128 0.93 1.85 -13.02
CA LEU A 128 1.87 1.59 -11.95
C LEU A 128 1.39 0.40 -11.13
N LEU A 129 2.23 -0.63 -11.01
CA LEU A 129 2.08 -1.69 -10.01
C LEU A 129 1.87 -1.08 -8.62
N PRO A 130 1.27 -1.79 -7.65
CA PRO A 130 0.78 -1.19 -6.42
C PRO A 130 1.77 -0.25 -5.73
N ILE A 131 1.34 0.98 -5.51
CA ILE A 131 2.12 2.05 -4.88
C ILE A 131 1.60 2.44 -3.50
N GLN A 132 0.45 1.89 -3.11
CA GLN A 132 -0.15 2.10 -1.80
C GLN A 132 0.68 1.40 -0.72
N TYR A 133 0.55 1.87 0.52
CA TYR A 133 1.27 1.30 1.66
C TYR A 133 0.94 -0.19 1.84
N PHE A 134 1.96 -1.03 1.74
CA PHE A 134 1.87 -2.48 1.83
C PHE A 134 2.88 -3.08 2.80
N LEU A 135 2.60 -4.28 3.28
CA LEU A 135 3.46 -4.95 4.26
C LEU A 135 4.38 -5.99 3.62
N ASN A 136 5.50 -6.23 4.29
CA ASN A 136 6.32 -7.41 4.05
C ASN A 136 5.78 -8.56 4.90
N GLN A 137 5.42 -9.67 4.29
CA GLN A 137 4.95 -10.85 5.02
C GLN A 137 6.08 -11.48 5.85
N PRO A 138 5.77 -12.10 7.02
CA PRO A 138 6.78 -12.71 7.90
C PRO A 138 7.71 -13.67 7.19
N PHE A 139 7.18 -14.52 6.31
CA PHE A 139 7.99 -15.51 5.58
C PHE A 139 9.04 -14.89 4.63
N LEU A 140 8.87 -13.63 4.25
CA LEU A 140 9.87 -12.86 3.50
C LEU A 140 10.89 -12.24 4.44
N THR A 141 10.42 -11.59 5.52
CA THR A 141 11.31 -10.92 6.49
C THR A 141 12.24 -11.89 7.20
N ASP A 142 11.76 -13.09 7.53
CA ASP A 142 12.56 -14.16 8.11
C ASP A 142 13.72 -14.63 7.21
N LYS A 143 13.59 -14.39 5.91
CA LYS A 143 14.63 -14.69 4.90
C LYS A 143 15.47 -13.45 4.51
N GLY A 144 15.27 -12.31 5.18
CA GLY A 144 15.90 -11.04 4.81
C GLY A 144 15.43 -10.50 3.46
N LEU A 145 14.25 -10.91 2.99
CA LEU A 145 13.63 -10.44 1.76
C LEU A 145 12.55 -9.40 2.03
N THR A 146 12.20 -8.66 1.00
CA THR A 146 11.09 -7.69 1.03
C THR A 146 10.05 -8.04 -0.04
N ASN A 147 8.80 -7.64 0.19
CA ASN A 147 7.77 -7.72 -0.84
C ASN A 147 8.12 -6.70 -1.94
N PHE A 148 8.40 -7.20 -3.13
CA PHE A 148 8.75 -6.37 -4.28
C PHE A 148 7.50 -5.82 -4.99
N TRP A 149 6.48 -6.67 -5.14
CA TRP A 149 5.33 -6.39 -6.00
C TRP A 149 4.29 -5.44 -5.38
N GLY A 150 4.17 -5.41 -4.06
CA GLY A 150 3.23 -4.53 -3.36
C GLY A 150 1.80 -5.07 -3.20
N TYR A 151 1.52 -6.31 -3.57
CA TYR A 151 0.18 -6.91 -3.49
C TYR A 151 -0.25 -7.35 -2.08
N ASP A 152 0.17 -6.61 -1.04
CA ASP A 152 -0.22 -6.78 0.37
C ASP A 152 -0.63 -5.43 0.98
N THR A 153 -1.52 -4.73 0.30
CA THR A 153 -1.95 -3.38 0.68
C THR A 153 -2.73 -3.37 1.99
N ILE A 154 -2.37 -2.45 2.89
CA ILE A 154 -3.09 -2.16 4.14
C ILE A 154 -3.51 -0.70 4.24
N GLY A 155 -2.78 0.21 3.62
CA GLY A 155 -3.09 1.64 3.60
C GLY A 155 -3.49 2.11 2.19
N PHE A 156 -4.75 1.90 1.80
CA PHE A 156 -5.23 2.15 0.44
C PHE A 156 -5.17 3.61 -0.01
N PHE A 157 -5.14 4.57 0.92
CA PHE A 157 -5.07 6.00 0.65
C PHE A 157 -3.70 6.62 0.95
N ALA A 158 -2.75 5.82 1.38
CA ALA A 158 -1.39 6.22 1.68
C ALA A 158 -0.41 5.65 0.66
N LEU A 159 0.61 6.42 0.31
CA LEU A 159 1.71 5.95 -0.53
C LEU A 159 2.73 5.15 0.29
N ASP A 160 3.34 4.17 -0.34
CA ASP A 160 4.45 3.45 0.26
C ASP A 160 5.73 4.29 0.24
N GLN A 161 6.34 4.45 1.42
CA GLN A 161 7.53 5.30 1.59
C GLN A 161 8.76 4.79 0.83
N ARG A 162 8.79 3.51 0.45
CA ARG A 162 9.88 2.93 -0.34
C ARG A 162 10.04 3.51 -1.74
N TYR A 163 9.01 4.22 -2.22
CA TYR A 163 9.00 4.88 -3.54
C TYR A 163 9.23 6.39 -3.47
N MET A 164 9.58 6.93 -2.30
CA MET A 164 9.83 8.36 -2.09
C MET A 164 11.31 8.64 -1.84
N ASP A 165 11.78 9.82 -2.27
CA ASP A 165 13.12 10.36 -1.95
C ASP A 165 13.07 11.23 -0.69
N GLY A 166 12.42 10.73 0.38
CA GLY A 166 12.26 11.44 1.65
C GLY A 166 10.79 11.55 2.09
N PRO A 167 10.48 12.35 3.12
CA PRO A 167 9.15 12.42 3.72
C PRO A 167 8.15 13.29 2.92
N HIS A 168 8.34 13.43 1.63
CA HIS A 168 7.56 14.33 0.77
C HIS A 168 6.40 13.61 0.08
N ILE A 169 5.24 13.54 0.73
CA ILE A 169 4.02 12.89 0.20
C ILE A 169 3.55 13.47 -1.15
N ASP A 170 3.95 14.69 -1.49
CA ASP A 170 3.58 15.32 -2.76
C ASP A 170 4.45 14.87 -3.94
N GLU A 171 5.52 14.09 -3.69
CA GLU A 171 6.42 13.61 -4.74
C GLU A 171 5.68 12.83 -5.83
N PHE A 172 4.74 11.96 -5.43
CA PHE A 172 3.86 11.26 -6.36
C PHE A 172 2.99 12.22 -7.18
N LYS A 173 2.40 13.23 -6.54
CA LYS A 173 1.58 14.23 -7.23
C LYS A 173 2.43 15.04 -8.24
N HIS A 174 3.66 15.39 -7.88
CA HIS A 174 4.59 16.03 -8.80
C HIS A 174 4.91 15.14 -10.00
N MET A 175 5.12 13.85 -9.80
CA MET A 175 5.32 12.89 -10.90
C MET A 175 4.10 12.85 -11.81
N VAL A 176 2.88 12.72 -11.25
CA VAL A 176 1.63 12.69 -12.02
C VAL A 176 1.43 13.98 -12.81
N ASP A 177 1.60 15.14 -12.18
CA ASP A 177 1.46 16.46 -12.84
C ASP A 177 2.44 16.61 -14.00
N ARG A 178 3.67 16.12 -13.82
CA ARG A 178 4.68 16.11 -14.86
C ARG A 178 4.34 15.16 -16.01
N PHE A 179 3.84 13.94 -15.70
CA PHE A 179 3.38 13.00 -16.73
C PHE A 179 2.23 13.61 -17.54
N HIS A 180 1.23 14.15 -16.87
CA HIS A 180 0.10 14.81 -17.51
C HIS A 180 0.55 15.96 -18.43
N SER A 181 1.50 16.80 -17.99
CA SER A 181 2.06 17.89 -18.79
C SER A 181 2.76 17.41 -20.07
N GLN A 182 3.16 16.15 -20.12
CA GLN A 182 3.82 15.51 -21.26
C GLN A 182 2.89 14.59 -22.06
N GLY A 183 1.60 14.59 -21.76
CA GLY A 183 0.60 13.80 -22.47
C GLY A 183 0.53 12.34 -22.04
N LEU A 184 1.08 11.98 -20.88
CA LEU A 184 1.01 10.64 -20.31
C LEU A 184 -0.05 10.60 -19.20
N GLU A 185 -0.98 9.66 -19.26
CA GLU A 185 -1.91 9.34 -18.19
C GLU A 185 -1.24 8.44 -17.16
N VAL A 186 -1.75 8.45 -15.92
CA VAL A 186 -1.30 7.55 -14.85
C VAL A 186 -2.48 6.70 -14.36
N ILE A 187 -2.29 5.40 -14.34
CA ILE A 187 -3.23 4.40 -13.84
C ILE A 187 -2.59 3.72 -12.64
N LEU A 188 -3.39 3.44 -11.62
CA LEU A 188 -2.95 2.72 -10.43
C LEU A 188 -3.50 1.31 -10.44
N ASP A 189 -2.63 0.31 -10.36
CA ASP A 189 -3.03 -1.05 -10.02
C ASP A 189 -3.39 -1.10 -8.53
N VAL A 190 -4.55 -1.64 -8.21
CA VAL A 190 -5.12 -1.66 -6.87
C VAL A 190 -5.54 -3.06 -6.44
N VAL A 191 -5.25 -3.41 -5.18
CA VAL A 191 -5.51 -4.72 -4.61
C VAL A 191 -6.69 -4.64 -3.66
N TYR A 192 -7.92 -4.87 -4.14
CA TYR A 192 -9.12 -4.81 -3.30
C TYR A 192 -9.65 -6.17 -2.85
N ASN A 193 -9.05 -7.25 -3.31
CA ASN A 193 -9.52 -8.61 -3.04
C ASN A 193 -9.00 -9.22 -1.74
N HIS A 194 -7.92 -8.69 -1.15
CA HIS A 194 -7.36 -9.14 0.12
C HIS A 194 -6.52 -8.04 0.80
N THR A 195 -6.14 -8.29 2.05
CA THR A 195 -5.20 -7.49 2.82
C THR A 195 -4.22 -8.40 3.56
N PRO A 196 -3.11 -7.88 4.09
CA PRO A 196 -2.16 -8.68 4.89
C PRO A 196 -2.73 -9.12 6.26
N GLU A 197 -3.95 -8.73 6.63
CA GLU A 197 -4.64 -9.28 7.79
C GLU A 197 -5.09 -10.74 7.59
N GLY A 198 -5.08 -11.24 6.33
CA GLY A 198 -5.30 -12.64 5.98
C GLY A 198 -6.63 -13.20 6.48
N ASN A 199 -6.60 -14.45 6.90
CA ASN A 199 -7.77 -15.18 7.43
C ASN A 199 -7.95 -14.99 8.96
N GLU A 200 -8.75 -15.85 9.60
CA GLU A 200 -9.04 -15.84 11.05
C GLU A 200 -7.78 -15.90 11.93
N LEU A 201 -6.70 -16.49 11.41
CA LEU A 201 -5.41 -16.60 12.10
C LEU A 201 -4.45 -15.44 11.80
N GLY A 202 -4.85 -14.46 11.00
CA GLY A 202 -4.02 -13.30 10.69
C GLY A 202 -4.02 -12.23 11.79
N PRO A 203 -3.15 -11.21 11.66
CA PRO A 203 -3.02 -10.14 12.65
C PRO A 203 -4.26 -9.23 12.69
N THR A 204 -4.39 -8.47 13.77
CA THR A 204 -5.42 -7.45 13.99
C THR A 204 -4.74 -6.09 13.99
N ILE A 205 -4.63 -5.45 12.83
CA ILE A 205 -3.80 -4.26 12.63
C ILE A 205 -4.53 -3.07 12.00
N SER A 206 -5.72 -3.28 11.41
CA SER A 206 -6.55 -2.24 10.81
C SER A 206 -8.02 -2.66 10.77
N PHE A 207 -8.53 -3.03 9.59
CA PHE A 207 -9.93 -3.34 9.30
C PHE A 207 -10.53 -4.40 10.23
N LYS A 208 -9.78 -5.47 10.49
CA LYS A 208 -10.19 -6.58 11.34
C LYS A 208 -10.52 -6.13 12.77
N GLY A 209 -9.75 -5.21 13.31
CA GLY A 209 -9.96 -4.68 14.65
C GLY A 209 -10.99 -3.55 14.71
N ILE A 210 -11.23 -2.83 13.61
CA ILE A 210 -12.21 -1.75 13.53
C ILE A 210 -13.62 -2.33 13.42
N ASP A 211 -13.88 -3.12 12.39
CA ASP A 211 -15.14 -3.82 12.18
C ASP A 211 -14.98 -4.94 11.15
N ASN A 212 -14.54 -6.09 11.62
CA ASN A 212 -14.23 -7.25 10.78
C ASN A 212 -15.42 -7.65 9.87
N ALA A 213 -16.63 -7.68 10.43
CA ALA A 213 -17.82 -8.14 9.71
C ALA A 213 -18.29 -7.15 8.64
N SER A 214 -17.95 -5.86 8.75
CA SER A 214 -18.30 -4.85 7.75
C SER A 214 -17.27 -4.73 6.65
N TYR A 215 -15.99 -4.93 6.95
CA TYR A 215 -14.91 -4.79 5.97
C TYR A 215 -14.61 -6.07 5.19
N TYR A 216 -14.75 -7.23 5.83
CA TYR A 216 -14.44 -8.50 5.20
C TYR A 216 -15.69 -9.30 4.89
N ARG A 217 -15.65 -10.04 3.79
CA ARG A 217 -16.74 -10.94 3.41
C ARG A 217 -16.62 -12.26 4.15
N LEU A 218 -17.33 -12.37 5.26
CA LEU A 218 -17.35 -13.56 6.08
C LEU A 218 -18.25 -14.66 5.49
N MET A 219 -17.99 -15.91 5.84
CA MET A 219 -18.84 -17.04 5.45
C MET A 219 -20.23 -16.92 6.08
N PRO A 220 -21.33 -17.03 5.32
CA PRO A 220 -22.68 -16.71 5.82
C PRO A 220 -23.13 -17.54 7.02
N ASN A 221 -22.73 -18.80 7.12
CA ASN A 221 -23.16 -19.72 8.18
C ASN A 221 -22.07 -19.94 9.25
N GLU A 222 -20.86 -19.47 8.99
CA GLU A 222 -19.69 -19.62 9.88
C GLU A 222 -18.89 -18.32 9.87
N PRO A 223 -19.41 -17.22 10.45
CA PRO A 223 -18.82 -15.88 10.32
C PRO A 223 -17.44 -15.73 10.98
N ARG A 224 -16.97 -16.76 11.67
CA ARG A 224 -15.58 -16.87 12.13
C ARG A 224 -14.57 -16.86 10.96
N TYR A 225 -14.99 -17.37 9.79
CA TYR A 225 -14.12 -17.56 8.61
C TYR A 225 -14.44 -16.57 7.48
N TYR A 226 -13.47 -16.45 6.53
CA TYR A 226 -13.52 -15.54 5.37
C TYR A 226 -13.72 -16.29 4.07
#